data_f6e07d49e86d45c50516a61495c71a94
#
_entry.id   f6e07d49e86d45c50516a61495c71a94
#
_cell.length_a   1.000
_cell.length_b   1.000
_cell.length_c   1.000
_cell.angle_alpha   90.00
_cell.angle_beta   90.00
_cell.angle_gamma   90.00
#
_symmetry.space_group_name_H-M   'P 1'
#
loop_
_entity.id
_entity.type
_entity.pdbx_description
1 polymer ?
#
loop_
_entity_poly.entity_id
_entity_poly.type
_entity_poly.pdbx_seq_one_letter_code
_entity_poly.pdbx_strand_id
1 'polypeptide(L)'
;AYDYTNPDLINAIPFSSGFSVNTPINGIVMNPLTGRTFYPANLQGNYVTCTNVSAFKCGQKVSEIFREIQVVLVPPTCNLGDTTNGNIGADTLCNVRPIVQPPFFYPGTPAPFQWDTAVHCGDTVSFEFVANDYDYYPDGTRQDLKFEVSGGQFYNYSNNTPCQNPPCATFEETSTGAAPPFITSGGTGSGYFEWITSCNHVLSTCGSTLKPSIY
;
A
#
# COMPACT_ATOMS: atom_id res chain seq x y z
N ALA A 1 26.13 3.11 -2.72
CA ALA A 1 26.17 3.79 -1.42
C ALA A 1 26.44 5.27 -1.66
N TYR A 2 25.60 6.14 -1.14
CA TYR A 2 25.80 7.58 -1.22
C TYR A 2 26.97 7.98 -0.30
N ASP A 3 28.00 8.59 -0.86
CA ASP A 3 29.13 9.10 -0.06
C ASP A 3 28.84 10.53 0.39
N TYR A 4 28.41 10.68 1.63
CA TYR A 4 28.15 11.99 2.24
C TYR A 4 29.41 12.83 2.47
N THR A 5 30.60 12.22 2.38
CA THR A 5 31.88 12.94 2.56
C THR A 5 32.38 13.55 1.27
N ASN A 6 31.85 13.11 0.12
CA ASN A 6 32.24 13.63 -1.19
C ASN A 6 31.04 13.64 -2.17
N PRO A 7 30.10 14.59 -1.98
CA PRO A 7 28.87 14.66 -2.78
C PRO A 7 29.11 14.91 -4.28
N ASP A 8 30.27 15.38 -4.66
CA ASP A 8 30.63 15.66 -6.06
C ASP A 8 31.08 14.40 -6.83
N LEU A 9 31.32 13.28 -6.13
CA LEU A 9 31.66 11.98 -6.71
C LEU A 9 30.42 11.07 -6.86
N ILE A 10 29.27 11.62 -7.18
CA ILE A 10 28.12 10.81 -7.58
C ILE A 10 28.47 10.22 -8.95
N ASN A 11 29.00 8.99 -8.96
CA ASN A 11 29.07 8.21 -10.19
C ASN A 11 27.66 8.01 -10.68
N ALA A 12 27.29 8.69 -11.75
CA ALA A 12 26.00 8.51 -12.38
C ALA A 12 25.84 7.00 -12.70
N ILE A 13 24.78 6.38 -12.21
CA ILE A 13 24.46 5.00 -12.54
C ILE A 13 24.23 4.96 -14.05
N PRO A 14 25.02 4.18 -14.83
CA PRO A 14 24.81 4.10 -16.25
C PRO A 14 23.48 3.38 -16.50
N PHE A 15 22.56 4.07 -17.14
CA PHE A 15 21.32 3.47 -17.61
C PHE A 15 21.53 2.76 -18.94
N SER A 16 20.92 1.61 -19.12
CA SER A 16 20.83 0.94 -20.42
C SER A 16 20.00 1.79 -21.40
N SER A 17 20.17 1.55 -22.70
CA SER A 17 19.40 2.26 -23.72
C SER A 17 17.89 2.16 -23.48
N GLY A 18 17.20 3.30 -23.50
CA GLY A 18 15.75 3.39 -23.24
C GLY A 18 15.37 3.58 -21.77
N PHE A 19 16.35 3.59 -20.84
CA PHE A 19 16.11 3.80 -19.41
C PHE A 19 16.73 5.13 -18.94
N SER A 20 16.11 5.72 -17.95
CA SER A 20 16.59 6.97 -17.33
C SER A 20 16.06 7.11 -15.92
N VAL A 21 16.50 8.14 -15.19
CA VAL A 21 15.95 8.48 -13.87
C VAL A 21 14.44 8.66 -13.92
N ASN A 22 13.90 9.29 -14.96
CA ASN A 22 12.47 9.54 -15.12
C ASN A 22 11.72 8.38 -15.80
N THR A 23 12.46 7.43 -16.36
CA THR A 23 11.90 6.26 -17.03
C THR A 23 12.66 5.01 -16.58
N PRO A 24 12.56 4.65 -15.28
CA PRO A 24 13.29 3.50 -14.74
C PRO A 24 12.83 2.17 -15.32
N ILE A 25 11.62 2.13 -15.88
CA ILE A 25 11.07 1.03 -16.67
C ILE A 25 10.41 1.66 -17.90
N ASN A 26 10.77 1.21 -19.09
CA ASN A 26 10.20 1.76 -20.32
C ASN A 26 8.68 1.55 -20.34
N GLY A 27 7.93 2.62 -20.54
CA GLY A 27 6.45 2.60 -20.52
C GLY A 27 5.80 2.64 -19.14
N ILE A 28 6.58 2.82 -18.05
CA ILE A 28 6.02 3.07 -16.72
C ILE A 28 5.19 4.36 -16.72
N VAL A 29 4.03 4.30 -16.09
CA VAL A 29 3.17 5.48 -15.90
C VAL A 29 2.78 5.57 -14.44
N MET A 30 2.98 6.73 -13.84
CA MET A 30 2.56 7.02 -12.46
C MET A 30 1.55 8.17 -12.46
N ASN A 31 0.45 7.98 -11.74
CA ASN A 31 -0.48 9.06 -11.46
C ASN A 31 0.09 9.90 -10.29
N PRO A 32 0.45 11.18 -10.51
CA PRO A 32 1.12 11.98 -9.47
C PRO A 32 0.20 12.38 -8.29
N LEU A 33 -1.12 12.27 -8.46
CA LEU A 33 -2.08 12.61 -7.41
C LEU A 33 -2.35 11.44 -6.46
N THR A 34 -2.30 10.21 -6.98
CA THR A 34 -2.65 9.01 -6.22
C THR A 34 -1.45 8.11 -5.94
N GLY A 35 -0.30 8.35 -6.59
CA GLY A 35 0.87 7.49 -6.55
C GLY A 35 0.67 6.14 -7.27
N ARG A 36 -0.49 5.89 -7.86
CA ARG A 36 -0.76 4.65 -8.59
C ARG A 36 0.17 4.51 -9.78
N THR A 37 0.93 3.43 -9.81
CA THR A 37 1.92 3.15 -10.84
C THR A 37 1.48 1.95 -11.68
N PHE A 38 1.60 2.09 -13.00
CA PHE A 38 1.38 1.02 -13.96
C PHE A 38 2.71 0.60 -14.58
N TYR A 39 2.94 -0.69 -14.61
CA TYR A 39 4.08 -1.32 -15.24
C TYR A 39 3.63 -2.02 -16.52
N PRO A 40 4.35 -1.86 -17.65
CA PRO A 40 3.99 -2.53 -18.89
C PRO A 40 4.24 -4.04 -18.79
N ALA A 41 3.23 -4.85 -19.11
CA ALA A 41 3.28 -6.30 -18.98
C ALA A 41 4.19 -7.01 -19.99
N ASN A 42 4.69 -6.30 -20.99
CA ASN A 42 5.54 -6.86 -22.06
C ASN A 42 7.04 -6.82 -21.77
N LEU A 43 7.44 -6.26 -20.63
CA LEU A 43 8.82 -6.20 -20.19
C LEU A 43 9.07 -7.22 -19.10
N GLN A 44 10.05 -8.09 -19.31
CA GLN A 44 10.52 -9.04 -18.31
C GLN A 44 11.81 -8.53 -17.70
N GLY A 45 11.99 -8.75 -16.40
CA GLY A 45 13.23 -8.40 -15.71
C GLY A 45 13.06 -7.99 -14.28
N ASN A 46 14.19 -7.74 -13.64
CA ASN A 46 14.28 -7.22 -12.30
C ASN A 46 14.65 -5.74 -12.39
N TYR A 47 13.83 -4.90 -11.81
CA TYR A 47 13.99 -3.45 -11.84
C TYR A 47 13.98 -2.90 -10.42
N VAL A 48 14.66 -1.78 -10.22
CA VAL A 48 14.53 -0.97 -9.02
C VAL A 48 13.93 0.36 -9.42
N THR A 49 12.85 0.74 -8.77
CA THR A 49 12.22 2.05 -8.95
C THR A 49 12.33 2.82 -7.65
N CYS A 50 12.58 4.12 -7.75
CA CYS A 50 12.59 5.02 -6.61
C CYS A 50 11.53 6.09 -6.80
N THR A 51 10.58 6.17 -5.87
CA THR A 51 9.54 7.19 -5.88
C THR A 51 9.87 8.23 -4.82
N ASN A 52 9.90 9.49 -5.24
CA ASN A 52 10.04 10.63 -4.35
C ASN A 52 8.65 11.19 -4.03
N VAL A 53 8.33 11.28 -2.75
CA VAL A 53 7.08 11.89 -2.27
C VAL A 53 7.41 13.10 -1.44
N SER A 54 6.95 14.27 -1.87
CA SER A 54 7.15 15.53 -1.16
C SER A 54 5.82 16.03 -0.61
N ALA A 55 5.79 16.37 0.66
CA ALA A 55 4.64 17.03 1.30
C ALA A 55 4.89 18.53 1.38
N PHE A 56 3.83 19.29 1.08
CA PHE A 56 3.85 20.74 1.13
C PHE A 56 2.81 21.27 2.11
N LYS A 57 3.16 22.32 2.84
CA LYS A 57 2.28 23.06 3.70
C LYS A 57 2.42 24.54 3.41
N CYS A 58 1.32 25.24 3.10
CA CYS A 58 1.33 26.65 2.75
C CYS A 58 2.37 27.02 1.67
N GLY A 59 2.53 26.16 0.66
CA GLY A 59 3.49 26.33 -0.42
C GLY A 59 4.96 25.99 -0.07
N GLN A 60 5.24 25.65 1.17
CA GLN A 60 6.59 25.21 1.60
C GLN A 60 6.68 23.71 1.70
N LYS A 61 7.78 23.13 1.16
CA LYS A 61 8.06 21.70 1.31
C LYS A 61 8.42 21.41 2.78
N VAL A 62 7.60 20.60 3.45
CA VAL A 62 7.79 20.28 4.88
C VAL A 62 8.33 18.88 5.11
N SER A 63 8.22 18.01 4.12
CA SER A 63 8.74 16.64 4.20
C SER A 63 9.06 16.12 2.81
N GLU A 64 10.03 15.22 2.75
CA GLU A 64 10.38 14.47 1.55
C GLU A 64 10.83 13.09 1.94
N ILE A 65 10.28 12.09 1.26
CA ILE A 65 10.67 10.69 1.45
C ILE A 65 10.97 10.06 0.09
N PHE A 66 11.97 9.20 0.09
CA PHE A 66 12.30 8.34 -1.06
C PHE A 66 11.92 6.90 -0.73
N ARG A 67 11.18 6.28 -1.62
CA ARG A 67 10.79 4.89 -1.48
C ARG A 67 11.32 4.09 -2.66
N GLU A 68 12.25 3.20 -2.36
CA GLU A 68 12.74 2.24 -3.33
C GLU A 68 11.88 0.99 -3.32
N ILE A 69 11.54 0.51 -4.50
CA ILE A 69 10.75 -0.70 -4.69
C ILE A 69 11.46 -1.56 -5.74
N GLN A 70 11.74 -2.80 -5.39
CA GLN A 70 12.15 -3.80 -6.36
C GLN A 70 10.90 -4.32 -7.08
N VAL A 71 10.94 -4.25 -8.40
CA VAL A 71 9.85 -4.72 -9.28
C VAL A 71 10.39 -5.87 -10.11
N VAL A 72 9.76 -7.02 -9.97
CA VAL A 72 10.06 -8.20 -10.79
C VAL A 72 8.91 -8.37 -11.78
N LEU A 73 9.18 -8.14 -13.06
CA LEU A 73 8.24 -8.38 -14.13
C LEU A 73 8.51 -9.75 -14.72
N VAL A 74 7.56 -10.64 -14.52
CA VAL A 74 7.58 -12.00 -15.08
C VAL A 74 6.76 -12.07 -16.35
N PRO A 75 7.09 -12.97 -17.29
CA PRO A 75 6.24 -13.16 -18.47
C PRO A 75 4.83 -13.54 -18.03
N PRO A 76 3.79 -13.10 -18.73
CA PRO A 76 2.46 -13.61 -18.51
C PRO A 76 2.46 -15.09 -18.90
N THR A 77 2.56 -15.96 -17.93
CA THR A 77 2.42 -17.42 -18.12
C THR A 77 0.96 -17.84 -18.08
N CYS A 78 0.10 -16.90 -17.82
CA CYS A 78 -1.33 -17.08 -17.66
C CYS A 78 -2.07 -16.66 -18.91
N ASN A 79 -2.90 -17.50 -19.45
CA ASN A 79 -3.98 -17.09 -20.33
C ASN A 79 -5.00 -16.31 -19.48
N LEU A 80 -4.86 -15.00 -19.40
CA LEU A 80 -5.81 -14.09 -18.75
C LEU A 80 -7.19 -14.07 -19.46
N GLY A 81 -7.48 -15.09 -20.27
CA GLY A 81 -8.67 -15.15 -21.13
C GLY A 81 -9.99 -15.35 -20.41
N ASP A 82 -10.01 -15.58 -19.10
CA ASP A 82 -11.28 -15.74 -18.39
C ASP A 82 -11.31 -15.02 -17.04
N THR A 83 -11.31 -13.70 -17.11
CA THR A 83 -11.57 -12.86 -15.94
C THR A 83 -13.06 -12.74 -15.60
N THR A 84 -13.95 -13.34 -16.41
CA THR A 84 -15.39 -13.10 -16.30
C THR A 84 -16.13 -14.08 -15.39
N ASN A 85 -15.54 -15.25 -15.05
CA ASN A 85 -16.25 -16.27 -14.28
C ASN A 85 -15.52 -16.80 -13.04
N GLY A 86 -14.41 -16.21 -12.63
CA GLY A 86 -13.68 -16.72 -11.46
C GLY A 86 -13.08 -18.12 -11.66
N ASN A 87 -13.25 -18.69 -12.82
CA ASN A 87 -12.68 -19.96 -13.24
C ASN A 87 -11.41 -19.68 -14.06
N ILE A 88 -10.41 -19.17 -13.40
CA ILE A 88 -9.06 -19.23 -13.97
C ILE A 88 -8.72 -20.70 -13.94
N GLY A 89 -8.82 -21.33 -15.10
CA GLY A 89 -8.49 -22.74 -15.24
C GLY A 89 -7.12 -22.98 -14.62
N ALA A 90 -6.97 -24.09 -13.93
CA ALA A 90 -5.85 -24.54 -13.10
C ALA A 90 -4.43 -24.31 -13.69
N ASP A 91 -4.12 -23.10 -14.09
CA ASP A 91 -2.77 -22.69 -14.42
C ASP A 91 -2.12 -22.24 -13.12
N THR A 92 -1.53 -23.22 -12.45
CA THR A 92 -0.86 -23.11 -11.14
C THR A 92 0.28 -22.09 -11.09
N LEU A 93 0.53 -21.39 -12.16
CA LEU A 93 1.60 -20.40 -12.30
C LEU A 93 1.10 -18.95 -12.27
N CYS A 94 -0.20 -18.74 -12.22
CA CYS A 94 -0.80 -17.43 -12.17
C CYS A 94 -1.16 -17.07 -10.75
N ASN A 95 -0.45 -16.12 -10.18
CA ASN A 95 -0.85 -15.49 -8.93
C ASN A 95 -1.35 -14.08 -9.25
N VAL A 96 -2.64 -13.85 -9.09
CA VAL A 96 -3.30 -12.55 -9.23
C VAL A 96 -3.36 -11.91 -7.84
N ARG A 97 -3.18 -10.61 -7.78
CA ARG A 97 -3.28 -9.91 -6.49
C ARG A 97 -4.65 -10.12 -5.86
N PRO A 98 -4.76 -10.24 -4.55
CA PRO A 98 -6.03 -10.24 -3.84
C PRO A 98 -6.87 -9.00 -4.17
N ILE A 99 -8.17 -9.19 -4.26
CA ILE A 99 -9.13 -8.09 -4.43
C ILE A 99 -9.52 -7.59 -3.06
N VAL A 100 -9.26 -6.32 -2.81
CA VAL A 100 -9.62 -5.66 -1.56
C VAL A 100 -10.82 -4.78 -1.80
N GLN A 101 -11.79 -4.82 -0.89
CA GLN A 101 -12.98 -3.98 -0.96
C GLN A 101 -12.75 -2.66 -0.22
N PRO A 102 -13.15 -1.50 -0.82
CA PRO A 102 -13.12 -0.23 -0.12
C PRO A 102 -14.01 -0.27 1.13
N PRO A 103 -13.51 0.21 2.28
CA PRO A 103 -14.21 0.00 3.55
C PRO A 103 -15.33 0.99 3.84
N PHE A 104 -15.36 2.16 3.18
CA PHE A 104 -16.30 3.21 3.54
C PHE A 104 -17.49 3.28 2.60
N PHE A 105 -18.67 3.42 3.22
CA PHE A 105 -19.93 3.60 2.52
C PHE A 105 -20.59 4.90 3.00
N TYR A 106 -20.95 5.77 2.08
CA TYR A 106 -21.71 6.98 2.40
C TYR A 106 -23.20 6.73 2.19
N PRO A 107 -24.03 6.84 3.24
CA PRO A 107 -25.47 6.69 3.13
C PRO A 107 -26.07 7.66 2.09
N GLY A 108 -26.91 7.14 1.20
CA GLY A 108 -27.58 7.93 0.18
C GLY A 108 -26.84 8.06 -1.15
N THR A 109 -25.64 7.52 -1.27
CA THR A 109 -24.96 7.35 -2.55
C THR A 109 -25.08 5.91 -3.01
N PRO A 110 -25.51 5.63 -4.25
CA PRO A 110 -25.31 4.31 -4.80
C PRO A 110 -23.79 4.10 -4.90
N ALA A 111 -23.32 2.91 -4.51
CA ALA A 111 -21.90 2.54 -4.60
C ALA A 111 -21.19 3.32 -5.75
N PRO A 112 -19.92 3.71 -5.58
CA PRO A 112 -18.91 2.83 -5.00
C PRO A 112 -18.56 3.18 -3.57
N PHE A 113 -18.22 2.17 -2.81
CA PHE A 113 -17.47 2.30 -1.58
C PHE A 113 -16.21 3.15 -1.80
N GLN A 114 -15.83 3.90 -0.79
CA GLN A 114 -14.69 4.82 -0.85
C GLN A 114 -13.53 4.33 0.01
N TRP A 115 -12.33 4.76 -0.37
CA TRP A 115 -11.09 4.44 0.33
C TRP A 115 -10.71 5.48 1.37
N ASP A 116 -11.42 6.60 1.42
CA ASP A 116 -11.15 7.72 2.30
C ASP A 116 -12.40 8.13 3.06
N THR A 117 -12.20 8.66 4.25
CA THR A 117 -13.26 9.27 5.07
C THR A 117 -12.72 10.48 5.80
N ALA A 118 -13.62 11.39 6.16
CA ALA A 118 -13.30 12.57 6.95
C ALA A 118 -14.01 12.50 8.29
N VAL A 119 -13.28 12.70 9.37
CA VAL A 119 -13.80 12.65 10.75
C VAL A 119 -13.27 13.85 11.55
N HIS A 120 -13.93 14.18 12.64
CA HIS A 120 -13.43 15.18 13.57
C HIS A 120 -12.46 14.55 14.58
N CYS A 121 -11.60 15.37 15.13
CA CYS A 121 -10.73 14.90 16.20
C CYS A 121 -11.57 14.48 17.41
N GLY A 122 -11.27 13.32 17.98
CA GLY A 122 -12.04 12.68 19.05
C GLY A 122 -13.05 11.64 18.56
N ASP A 123 -13.36 11.61 17.26
CA ASP A 123 -14.21 10.57 16.70
C ASP A 123 -13.47 9.23 16.63
N THR A 124 -14.22 8.15 16.68
CA THR A 124 -13.71 6.80 16.43
C THR A 124 -13.92 6.45 14.97
N VAL A 125 -12.85 6.06 14.31
CA VAL A 125 -12.89 5.47 12.97
C VAL A 125 -12.79 3.96 13.10
N SER A 126 -13.81 3.26 12.63
CA SER A 126 -13.79 1.80 12.61
C SER A 126 -14.38 1.27 11.30
N PHE A 127 -13.79 0.20 10.80
CA PHE A 127 -14.26 -0.48 9.59
C PHE A 127 -13.70 -1.89 9.51
N GLU A 128 -14.38 -2.71 8.73
CA GLU A 128 -13.89 -4.03 8.35
C GLU A 128 -13.19 -3.94 7.00
N PHE A 129 -12.01 -4.52 6.92
CA PHE A 129 -11.21 -4.63 5.72
C PHE A 129 -11.33 -6.06 5.19
N VAL A 130 -11.95 -6.23 4.02
CA VAL A 130 -12.19 -7.53 3.42
C VAL A 130 -11.32 -7.72 2.19
N ALA A 131 -10.63 -8.85 2.12
CA ALA A 131 -9.83 -9.25 0.97
C ALA A 131 -10.26 -10.64 0.47
N ASN A 132 -10.26 -10.80 -0.85
CA ASN A 132 -10.54 -12.05 -1.51
C ASN A 132 -9.44 -12.38 -2.51
N ASP A 133 -8.94 -13.60 -2.46
CA ASP A 133 -8.04 -14.18 -3.43
C ASP A 133 -8.76 -15.35 -4.13
N TYR A 134 -8.70 -15.33 -5.45
CA TYR A 134 -9.36 -16.36 -6.27
C TYR A 134 -8.38 -17.42 -6.77
N ASP A 135 -7.11 -17.29 -6.43
CA ASP A 135 -6.07 -18.21 -6.85
C ASP A 135 -6.04 -19.50 -6.01
N TYR A 136 -5.47 -20.53 -6.60
CA TYR A 136 -5.39 -21.87 -6.01
C TYR A 136 -3.94 -22.33 -5.91
N TYR A 137 -3.67 -23.11 -4.89
CA TYR A 137 -2.46 -23.92 -4.82
C TYR A 137 -2.54 -25.10 -5.81
N PRO A 138 -1.40 -25.72 -6.16
CA PRO A 138 -1.38 -26.87 -7.06
C PRO A 138 -2.22 -28.07 -6.60
N ASP A 139 -2.53 -28.15 -5.33
CA ASP A 139 -3.38 -29.19 -4.73
C ASP A 139 -4.88 -28.90 -4.84
N GLY A 140 -5.25 -27.76 -5.45
CA GLY A 140 -6.63 -27.35 -5.64
C GLY A 140 -7.25 -26.65 -4.43
N THR A 141 -6.49 -26.36 -3.39
CA THR A 141 -6.94 -25.52 -2.27
C THR A 141 -6.78 -24.04 -2.61
N ARG A 142 -7.66 -23.19 -2.05
CA ARG A 142 -7.53 -21.73 -2.18
C ARG A 142 -6.26 -21.24 -1.49
N GLN A 143 -5.63 -20.22 -2.04
CA GLN A 143 -4.45 -19.62 -1.42
C GLN A 143 -4.80 -18.93 -0.11
N ASP A 144 -3.86 -18.96 0.81
CA ASP A 144 -3.96 -18.28 2.09
C ASP A 144 -3.66 -16.78 1.92
N LEU A 145 -4.35 -15.96 2.70
CA LEU A 145 -4.11 -14.52 2.77
C LEU A 145 -3.35 -14.16 4.04
N LYS A 146 -2.25 -13.47 3.90
CA LYS A 146 -1.50 -12.89 5.03
C LYS A 146 -1.83 -11.42 5.15
N PHE A 147 -2.24 -11.02 6.36
CA PHE A 147 -2.51 -9.63 6.70
C PHE A 147 -1.39 -9.07 7.56
N GLU A 148 -0.85 -7.96 7.11
CA GLU A 148 0.15 -7.18 7.83
C GLU A 148 -0.25 -5.72 7.81
N VAL A 149 0.04 -5.00 8.88
CA VAL A 149 -0.16 -3.56 8.97
C VAL A 149 1.15 -2.86 9.28
N SER A 150 1.32 -1.69 8.71
CA SER A 150 2.46 -0.83 8.97
C SER A 150 2.04 0.64 8.91
N GLY A 151 2.73 1.48 9.62
CA GLY A 151 2.50 2.92 9.65
C GLY A 151 2.71 3.48 11.03
N GLY A 152 3.01 4.78 11.12
CA GLY A 152 3.30 5.45 12.40
C GLY A 152 2.13 5.48 13.38
N GLN A 153 0.92 5.19 12.88
CA GLN A 153 -0.30 5.18 13.68
C GLN A 153 -0.58 3.84 14.36
N PHE A 154 -0.01 2.77 13.83
CA PHE A 154 -0.18 1.44 14.42
C PHE A 154 0.83 1.18 15.53
N TYR A 155 0.40 0.33 16.47
CA TYR A 155 1.32 -0.34 17.37
C TYR A 155 2.27 -1.22 16.55
N ASN A 156 3.55 -1.17 16.86
CA ASN A 156 4.51 -2.02 16.17
C ASN A 156 4.51 -3.40 16.81
N TYR A 157 3.81 -4.34 16.20
CA TYR A 157 3.65 -5.71 16.70
C TYR A 157 4.96 -6.53 16.65
N SER A 158 5.90 -6.14 15.79
CA SER A 158 7.17 -6.88 15.65
C SER A 158 8.15 -6.62 16.79
N ASN A 159 8.17 -5.41 17.34
CA ASN A 159 9.11 -5.02 18.40
C ASN A 159 8.42 -4.52 19.67
N ASN A 160 7.10 -4.66 19.75
CA ASN A 160 6.29 -4.32 20.90
C ASN A 160 6.41 -2.83 21.32
N THR A 161 6.47 -1.93 20.35
CA THR A 161 6.55 -0.48 20.62
C THR A 161 5.24 0.23 20.29
N PRO A 162 4.85 1.24 21.08
CA PRO A 162 3.67 2.06 20.78
C PRO A 162 3.83 2.84 19.47
N CYS A 163 2.71 3.28 18.91
CA CYS A 163 2.69 4.17 17.77
C CYS A 163 3.35 5.52 18.10
N GLN A 164 3.70 6.27 17.06
CA GLN A 164 4.38 7.57 17.22
C GLN A 164 3.51 8.62 17.90
N ASN A 165 2.19 8.60 17.66
CA ASN A 165 1.24 9.57 18.18
C ASN A 165 0.01 8.85 18.76
N PRO A 166 -0.03 8.56 20.07
CA PRO A 166 -1.21 7.97 20.72
C PRO A 166 -2.45 8.89 20.68
N PRO A 167 -3.67 8.32 20.70
CA PRO A 167 -3.98 6.89 20.73
C PRO A 167 -3.63 6.16 19.44
N CYS A 168 -3.11 4.94 19.57
CA CYS A 168 -2.73 4.10 18.43
C CYS A 168 -3.98 3.50 17.77
N ALA A 169 -3.88 3.27 16.47
CA ALA A 169 -4.83 2.41 15.76
C ALA A 169 -4.56 0.94 16.08
N THR A 170 -5.63 0.17 16.13
CA THR A 170 -5.58 -1.29 16.22
C THR A 170 -6.05 -1.93 14.93
N PHE A 171 -5.58 -3.12 14.68
CA PHE A 171 -6.03 -3.98 13.59
C PHE A 171 -5.96 -5.42 14.08
N GLU A 172 -7.03 -6.16 13.87
CA GLU A 172 -7.10 -7.55 14.32
C GLU A 172 -7.93 -8.38 13.35
N GLU A 173 -7.70 -9.67 13.30
CA GLU A 173 -8.51 -10.58 12.51
C GLU A 173 -9.94 -10.60 13.05
N THR A 174 -10.93 -10.38 12.17
CA THR A 174 -12.32 -10.11 12.57
C THR A 174 -12.96 -11.22 13.38
N SER A 175 -12.65 -12.49 13.09
CA SER A 175 -13.31 -13.63 13.74
C SER A 175 -12.64 -14.09 15.02
N THR A 176 -11.33 -13.95 15.12
CA THR A 176 -10.53 -14.48 16.24
C THR A 176 -9.95 -13.40 17.15
N GLY A 177 -9.89 -12.15 16.66
CA GLY A 177 -9.18 -11.07 17.36
C GLY A 177 -7.65 -11.23 17.31
N ALA A 178 -7.12 -12.02 16.41
CA ALA A 178 -5.67 -12.21 16.29
C ALA A 178 -4.98 -10.93 15.82
N ALA A 179 -3.90 -10.57 16.52
CA ALA A 179 -3.07 -9.43 16.12
C ALA A 179 -2.25 -9.73 14.86
N PRO A 180 -1.95 -8.73 14.02
CA PRO A 180 -1.09 -8.92 12.85
C PRO A 180 0.38 -9.25 13.27
N PRO A 181 1.11 -10.02 12.45
CA PRO A 181 0.64 -10.63 11.21
C PRO A 181 -0.24 -11.85 11.46
N PHE A 182 -1.37 -11.97 10.76
CA PHE A 182 -2.22 -13.15 10.82
C PHE A 182 -2.48 -13.71 9.41
N ILE A 183 -2.87 -14.98 9.36
CA ILE A 183 -3.14 -15.70 8.11
C ILE A 183 -4.57 -16.21 8.15
N THR A 184 -5.31 -15.99 7.06
CA THR A 184 -6.62 -16.58 6.85
C THR A 184 -6.56 -17.56 5.69
N SER A 185 -7.25 -18.69 5.82
CA SER A 185 -7.29 -19.74 4.81
C SER A 185 -8.53 -19.66 3.94
N GLY A 186 -8.47 -20.29 2.78
CA GLY A 186 -9.63 -20.40 1.89
C GLY A 186 -9.86 -19.21 0.97
N GLY A 187 -8.85 -18.39 0.76
CA GLY A 187 -8.87 -17.27 -0.20
C GLY A 187 -9.74 -16.09 0.21
N THR A 188 -10.19 -16.05 1.46
CA THR A 188 -10.98 -14.92 1.97
C THR A 188 -10.55 -14.62 3.38
N GLY A 189 -10.44 -13.34 3.70
CA GLY A 189 -10.13 -12.91 5.05
C GLY A 189 -10.59 -11.50 5.31
N SER A 190 -10.75 -11.20 6.58
CA SER A 190 -11.09 -9.84 7.01
C SER A 190 -10.35 -9.45 8.28
N GLY A 191 -10.11 -8.17 8.40
CA GLY A 191 -9.53 -7.56 9.57
C GLY A 191 -10.33 -6.33 9.99
N TYR A 192 -10.50 -6.18 11.29
CA TYR A 192 -11.18 -5.05 11.89
C TYR A 192 -10.17 -3.99 12.30
N PHE A 193 -10.36 -2.80 11.77
CA PHE A 193 -9.61 -1.61 12.11
C PHE A 193 -10.40 -0.74 13.08
N GLU A 194 -9.73 -0.24 14.11
CA GLU A 194 -10.27 0.77 15.00
C GLU A 194 -9.22 1.81 15.37
N TRP A 195 -9.61 3.07 15.34
CA TRP A 195 -8.76 4.17 15.74
C TRP A 195 -9.57 5.29 16.40
N ILE A 196 -9.26 5.58 17.63
CA ILE A 196 -9.78 6.77 18.33
C ILE A 196 -8.89 7.94 17.96
N THR A 197 -9.42 8.86 17.17
CA THR A 197 -8.65 10.03 16.73
C THR A 197 -8.45 11.03 17.86
N SER A 198 -7.41 11.82 17.79
CA SER A 198 -7.19 12.93 18.72
C SER A 198 -6.80 14.20 17.96
N CYS A 199 -7.03 15.36 18.59
CA CYS A 199 -6.63 16.63 17.95
C CYS A 199 -5.11 16.74 17.75
N ASN A 200 -4.31 15.91 18.39
CA ASN A 200 -2.88 15.81 18.14
C ASN A 200 -2.54 15.19 16.79
N HIS A 201 -3.50 14.48 16.17
CA HIS A 201 -3.36 13.90 14.85
C HIS A 201 -3.75 14.88 13.74
N VAL A 202 -4.39 15.99 14.07
CA VAL A 202 -4.86 16.96 13.07
C VAL A 202 -3.68 17.80 12.60
N LEU A 203 -3.53 17.92 11.30
CA LEU A 203 -2.60 18.87 10.69
C LEU A 203 -3.02 20.28 11.11
N SER A 204 -2.09 21.03 11.67
CA SER A 204 -2.34 22.42 12.02
C SER A 204 -2.60 23.27 10.78
N THR A 205 -3.43 24.28 10.95
CA THR A 205 -3.63 25.32 9.93
C THR A 205 -2.33 26.02 9.58
N CYS A 206 -2.23 26.60 8.37
CA CYS A 206 -1.09 27.42 7.98
C CYS A 206 -0.84 28.52 9.01
N GLY A 207 0.43 28.62 9.46
CA GLY A 207 0.83 29.59 10.50
C GLY A 207 0.92 29.02 11.91
N SER A 208 0.50 27.79 12.16
CA SER A 208 0.72 27.14 13.45
C SER A 208 2.03 26.36 13.49
N THR A 209 2.61 26.23 14.68
CA THR A 209 3.89 25.54 14.94
C THR A 209 3.74 24.02 15.08
N LEU A 210 2.53 23.47 14.89
CA LEU A 210 2.29 22.03 15.05
C LEU A 210 2.92 21.23 13.92
N LYS A 211 3.50 20.10 14.27
CA LYS A 211 4.19 19.22 13.32
C LYS A 211 3.19 18.61 12.34
N PRO A 212 3.51 18.51 11.04
CA PRO A 212 2.71 17.74 10.11
C PRO A 212 2.78 16.26 10.50
N SER A 213 1.62 15.64 10.60
CA SER A 213 1.52 14.17 10.70
C SER A 213 1.11 13.65 9.33
N ILE A 214 1.95 12.80 8.75
CA ILE A 214 1.63 12.05 7.53
C ILE A 214 1.35 10.63 7.96
N TYR A 215 0.16 10.14 7.65
CA TYR A 215 -0.31 8.79 7.97
C TYR A 215 -0.46 7.97 6.71
#